data_2db646e11759262fa2f1af4ac28d7d9d
#
_entry.id   2db646e11759262fa2f1af4ac28d7d9d
#
_cell.length_a   1.000
_cell.length_b   1.000
_cell.length_c   1.000
_cell.angle_alpha   90.00
_cell.angle_beta   90.00
_cell.angle_gamma   90.00
#
_symmetry.space_group_name_H-M   'P 1'
#
loop_
_entity.id
_entity.type
_entity.pdbx_description
1 polymer ?
#
loop_
_entity_poly.entity_id
_entity_poly.type
_entity_poly.pdbx_seq_one_letter_code
_entity_poly.pdbx_strand_id
1 'polypeptide(L)'
;MIEMKRTVTCGELQKSDAGKTVVLNGWVHRKRDHGGISFINLRDRYGLTQVVVDDDASPKLKEIAAGLKMEYCIAVEGMVRERPDSMVNTEMTTGHIEVKAQRIVVLSKSAVLPFQIDEKTNANEDLRLKYRYLDLRSQTMQDHLILRSKVTFAVREYLTALNFLEIETPTFIKSTPEGARDYLVPSRLYPGKFYALPQSPQLYKQILMVSGFDRYFQIARCYRDEDARGDRQPEFTQIDIEMSFVSRDDVLDVTENMFRTVFKKTIDADLAQSFPRISYDDAIDLYGTDKPDIRFEMKLQDAAWMAECTEFTVFKDAVAAGGAVKALVVKGQAANYSRKKIEELEAAAKIYKAKGLAWTKVAGGSFEGGIAKYCAGAEAEICKKLNAGDGDLLLFVADAKYKIACTALGAVRSKLGKDLNLLDPKVFAFLWVIDFPLFEWNEDEQKWDPAHHMFSAPQERYLDTLEQNPGEVKGDLYDLVLNGYEVASGSIRIHSPELQKRIFNIVGFNPADAEKKFGFLTEAFKYGAPPHGGIAPGLDRIVMLMAGETSIKEVIAFPKNTFAVSPMDESPSEVDEKQLAELHLSIRE
;
A
#
# COMPACT_ATOMS: atom_id res chain seq x y z
N MET A 1 13.46 28.31 -30.01
CA MET A 1 12.92 29.20 -28.96
C MET A 1 11.40 29.13 -29.00
N ILE A 2 10.73 29.09 -27.83
CA ILE A 2 9.27 29.13 -27.75
C ILE A 2 8.84 30.51 -28.18
N GLU A 3 8.13 30.62 -29.32
CA GLU A 3 7.70 31.88 -29.92
C GLU A 3 6.72 32.67 -29.03
N MET A 4 5.97 31.96 -28.15
CA MET A 4 5.08 32.54 -27.13
C MET A 4 5.33 31.87 -25.77
N LYS A 5 6.04 32.55 -24.88
CA LYS A 5 6.31 32.05 -23.52
C LYS A 5 5.09 32.27 -22.64
N ARG A 6 4.68 31.23 -21.91
CA ARG A 6 3.56 31.29 -20.96
C ARG A 6 3.77 32.38 -19.91
N THR A 7 2.75 33.21 -19.68
CA THR A 7 2.74 34.28 -18.66
C THR A 7 1.95 33.90 -17.43
N VAL A 8 0.97 32.98 -17.56
CA VAL A 8 0.08 32.50 -16.48
C VAL A 8 -0.36 31.07 -16.78
N THR A 9 -0.73 30.28 -15.76
CA THR A 9 -1.22 28.93 -15.93
C THR A 9 -2.73 28.85 -16.19
N CYS A 10 -3.21 27.69 -16.66
CA CYS A 10 -4.63 27.52 -17.00
C CYS A 10 -5.55 27.40 -15.76
N GLY A 11 -5.03 27.38 -14.54
CA GLY A 11 -5.82 27.29 -13.30
C GLY A 11 -5.81 28.58 -12.46
N GLU A 12 -5.01 29.59 -12.82
CA GLU A 12 -4.74 30.75 -11.95
C GLU A 12 -5.62 31.97 -12.23
N LEU A 13 -6.20 32.06 -13.43
CA LEU A 13 -6.95 33.28 -13.85
C LEU A 13 -8.24 33.46 -13.05
N GLN A 14 -8.48 34.71 -12.63
CA GLN A 14 -9.63 35.13 -11.84
C GLN A 14 -10.33 36.33 -12.48
N LYS A 15 -11.51 36.72 -11.94
CA LYS A 15 -12.23 37.94 -12.37
C LYS A 15 -11.36 39.21 -12.33
N SER A 16 -10.47 39.33 -11.36
CA SER A 16 -9.53 40.46 -11.21
C SER A 16 -8.50 40.55 -12.34
N ASP A 17 -8.41 39.57 -13.20
CA ASP A 17 -7.50 39.55 -14.34
C ASP A 17 -8.19 40.03 -15.64
N ALA A 18 -9.49 40.32 -15.58
CA ALA A 18 -10.23 40.86 -16.73
C ALA A 18 -9.55 42.11 -17.33
N GLY A 19 -9.45 42.15 -18.65
CA GLY A 19 -8.74 43.21 -19.39
C GLY A 19 -7.24 42.98 -19.58
N LYS A 20 -6.62 41.99 -18.89
CA LYS A 20 -5.20 41.68 -19.09
C LYS A 20 -5.01 40.81 -20.35
N THR A 21 -3.92 41.08 -21.08
CA THR A 21 -3.46 40.18 -22.14
C THR A 21 -2.52 39.12 -21.53
N VAL A 22 -2.80 37.86 -21.80
CA VAL A 22 -2.06 36.69 -21.23
C VAL A 22 -1.64 35.74 -22.34
N VAL A 23 -0.60 34.94 -22.06
CA VAL A 23 -0.19 33.82 -22.89
C VAL A 23 -0.39 32.53 -22.07
N LEU A 24 -1.26 31.66 -22.56
CA LEU A 24 -1.50 30.29 -22.03
C LEU A 24 -0.84 29.27 -22.94
N ASN A 25 -0.24 28.24 -22.36
CA ASN A 25 0.30 27.08 -23.07
C ASN A 25 -0.27 25.81 -22.46
N GLY A 26 -0.77 24.91 -23.29
CA GLY A 26 -1.38 23.68 -22.80
C GLY A 26 -1.88 22.78 -23.92
N TRP A 27 -2.69 21.81 -23.57
CA TRP A 27 -3.30 20.85 -24.47
C TRP A 27 -4.79 21.16 -24.66
N VAL A 28 -5.28 21.01 -25.89
CA VAL A 28 -6.71 21.12 -26.23
C VAL A 28 -7.45 19.94 -25.60
N HIS A 29 -8.09 20.17 -24.45
CA HIS A 29 -8.82 19.13 -23.73
C HIS A 29 -10.20 18.84 -24.36
N ARG A 30 -10.95 19.91 -24.66
CA ARG A 30 -12.23 19.84 -25.37
C ARG A 30 -12.37 21.02 -26.32
N LYS A 31 -13.03 20.77 -27.44
CA LYS A 31 -13.39 21.83 -28.41
C LYS A 31 -14.85 21.68 -28.79
N ARG A 32 -15.54 22.81 -28.90
CA ARG A 32 -16.92 22.90 -29.39
C ARG A 32 -17.02 24.11 -30.33
N ASP A 33 -17.72 23.95 -31.44
CA ASP A 33 -18.02 25.01 -32.36
C ASP A 33 -19.53 25.29 -32.33
N HIS A 34 -19.91 26.56 -32.14
CA HIS A 34 -21.31 26.97 -32.11
C HIS A 34 -21.46 28.39 -32.70
N GLY A 35 -22.33 28.54 -33.73
CA GLY A 35 -22.65 29.84 -34.31
C GLY A 35 -21.44 30.61 -34.88
N GLY A 36 -20.42 29.91 -35.38
CA GLY A 36 -19.19 30.53 -35.89
C GLY A 36 -18.14 30.88 -34.83
N ILE A 37 -18.42 30.59 -33.57
CA ILE A 37 -17.52 30.78 -32.43
C ILE A 37 -16.93 29.41 -32.03
N SER A 38 -15.62 29.36 -31.81
CA SER A 38 -14.95 28.15 -31.26
C SER A 38 -14.64 28.31 -29.78
N PHE A 39 -15.12 27.36 -28.98
CA PHE A 39 -14.84 27.26 -27.56
C PHE A 39 -13.83 26.13 -27.34
N ILE A 40 -12.68 26.44 -26.74
CA ILE A 40 -11.58 25.52 -26.53
C ILE A 40 -11.27 25.48 -25.04
N ASN A 41 -11.43 24.34 -24.37
CA ASN A 41 -10.92 24.16 -23.04
C ASN A 41 -9.43 23.80 -23.15
N LEU A 42 -8.57 24.69 -22.76
CA LEU A 42 -7.12 24.49 -22.71
C LEU A 42 -6.73 23.98 -21.33
N ARG A 43 -5.99 22.88 -21.27
CA ARG A 43 -5.55 22.22 -20.02
C ARG A 43 -4.04 22.29 -19.87
N ASP A 44 -3.59 22.61 -18.68
CA ASP A 44 -2.24 22.31 -18.21
C ASP A 44 -2.31 21.58 -16.86
N ARG A 45 -1.18 21.42 -16.16
CA ARG A 45 -1.14 20.77 -14.85
C ARG A 45 -1.96 21.51 -13.77
N TYR A 46 -2.18 22.78 -13.94
CA TYR A 46 -2.79 23.65 -12.92
C TYR A 46 -4.30 23.77 -13.08
N GLY A 47 -4.85 23.36 -14.22
CA GLY A 47 -6.29 23.36 -14.44
C GLY A 47 -6.70 23.58 -15.90
N LEU A 48 -7.91 24.10 -16.04
CA LEU A 48 -8.59 24.33 -17.30
C LEU A 48 -8.93 25.83 -17.43
N THR A 49 -8.68 26.41 -18.61
CA THR A 49 -9.19 27.73 -18.99
C THR A 49 -9.93 27.65 -20.33
N GLN A 50 -11.11 28.24 -20.42
CA GLN A 50 -11.81 28.36 -21.68
C GLN A 50 -11.17 29.47 -22.52
N VAL A 51 -10.78 29.12 -23.73
CA VAL A 51 -10.34 30.01 -24.76
C VAL A 51 -11.46 30.15 -25.80
N VAL A 52 -11.74 31.36 -26.24
CA VAL A 52 -12.82 31.63 -27.20
C VAL A 52 -12.22 32.32 -28.43
N VAL A 53 -12.57 31.81 -29.60
CA VAL A 53 -12.33 32.44 -30.89
C VAL A 53 -13.68 32.93 -31.39
N ASP A 54 -13.91 34.25 -31.23
CA ASP A 54 -15.17 34.90 -31.56
C ASP A 54 -15.44 34.97 -33.08
N ASP A 55 -16.65 35.36 -33.43
CA ASP A 55 -17.09 35.56 -34.81
C ASP A 55 -16.42 36.77 -35.50
N ASP A 56 -15.91 37.72 -34.72
CA ASP A 56 -15.14 38.89 -35.20
C ASP A 56 -13.62 38.57 -35.37
N ALA A 57 -13.16 37.35 -35.05
CA ALA A 57 -11.77 36.99 -35.21
C ALA A 57 -11.33 36.93 -36.70
N SER A 58 -10.03 37.14 -36.92
CA SER A 58 -9.47 37.11 -38.28
C SER A 58 -9.71 35.75 -38.97
N PRO A 59 -9.90 35.72 -40.31
CA PRO A 59 -10.09 34.45 -41.03
C PRO A 59 -8.99 33.42 -40.75
N LYS A 60 -7.75 33.85 -40.63
CA LYS A 60 -6.59 33.01 -40.31
C LYS A 60 -6.71 32.39 -38.92
N LEU A 61 -7.16 33.14 -37.91
CA LEU A 61 -7.34 32.64 -36.55
C LEU A 61 -8.48 31.61 -36.49
N LYS A 62 -9.58 31.88 -37.18
CA LYS A 62 -10.70 30.93 -37.35
C LYS A 62 -10.27 29.63 -38.04
N GLU A 63 -9.47 29.71 -39.09
CA GLU A 63 -8.93 28.55 -39.80
C GLU A 63 -8.06 27.68 -38.86
N ILE A 64 -7.16 28.33 -38.10
CA ILE A 64 -6.34 27.62 -37.10
C ILE A 64 -7.23 26.95 -36.07
N ALA A 65 -8.19 27.68 -35.50
CA ALA A 65 -9.11 27.14 -34.49
C ALA A 65 -9.93 25.95 -35.03
N ALA A 66 -10.44 26.06 -36.27
CA ALA A 66 -11.18 24.97 -36.92
C ALA A 66 -10.33 23.71 -37.09
N GLY A 67 -9.03 23.86 -37.37
CA GLY A 67 -8.08 22.75 -37.53
C GLY A 67 -7.59 22.11 -36.24
N LEU A 68 -7.88 22.68 -35.05
CA LEU A 68 -7.46 22.10 -33.77
C LEU A 68 -8.20 20.79 -33.49
N LYS A 69 -7.43 19.81 -32.98
CA LYS A 69 -7.95 18.52 -32.49
C LYS A 69 -7.58 18.33 -31.03
N MET A 70 -8.25 17.41 -30.38
CA MET A 70 -7.97 17.05 -28.98
C MET A 70 -6.49 16.68 -28.81
N GLU A 71 -5.96 17.10 -27.68
CA GLU A 71 -4.57 16.90 -27.26
C GLU A 71 -3.51 17.55 -28.17
N TYR A 72 -3.90 18.45 -29.10
CA TYR A 72 -2.91 19.35 -29.70
C TYR A 72 -2.32 20.23 -28.62
N CYS A 73 -0.99 20.33 -28.58
CA CYS A 73 -0.30 21.29 -27.71
C CYS A 73 -0.26 22.66 -28.42
N ILE A 74 -0.81 23.66 -27.77
CA ILE A 74 -0.94 25.00 -28.34
C ILE A 74 -0.47 26.09 -27.38
N ALA A 75 -0.07 27.22 -27.95
CA ALA A 75 0.09 28.49 -27.24
C ALA A 75 -1.00 29.45 -27.70
N VAL A 76 -1.63 30.15 -26.76
CA VAL A 76 -2.72 31.10 -26.99
C VAL A 76 -2.37 32.43 -26.34
N GLU A 77 -2.29 33.48 -27.13
CA GLU A 77 -2.25 34.87 -26.64
C GLU A 77 -3.66 35.46 -26.77
N GLY A 78 -4.17 36.05 -25.71
CA GLY A 78 -5.51 36.60 -25.71
C GLY A 78 -5.81 37.47 -24.49
N MET A 79 -6.94 38.17 -24.57
CA MET A 79 -7.41 39.04 -23.51
C MET A 79 -8.38 38.28 -22.59
N VAL A 80 -8.14 38.37 -21.29
CA VAL A 80 -9.05 37.84 -20.28
C VAL A 80 -10.32 38.67 -20.23
N ARG A 81 -11.49 38.03 -20.28
CA ARG A 81 -12.79 38.69 -20.08
C ARG A 81 -13.67 37.90 -19.13
N GLU A 82 -14.56 38.59 -18.43
CA GLU A 82 -15.58 37.96 -17.62
C GLU A 82 -16.62 37.25 -18.50
N ARG A 83 -17.09 36.09 -18.06
CA ARG A 83 -18.25 35.45 -18.68
C ARG A 83 -19.53 36.11 -18.18
N PRO A 84 -20.58 36.20 -19.02
CA PRO A 84 -21.92 36.52 -18.55
C PRO A 84 -22.35 35.60 -17.41
N ASP A 85 -23.09 36.08 -16.43
CA ASP A 85 -23.52 35.30 -15.27
C ASP A 85 -24.25 34.00 -15.67
N SER A 86 -25.01 34.01 -16.76
CA SER A 86 -25.69 32.86 -17.32
C SER A 86 -24.76 31.81 -17.94
N MET A 87 -23.49 32.11 -18.15
CA MET A 87 -22.49 31.27 -18.77
C MET A 87 -21.34 30.88 -17.82
N VAL A 88 -21.43 31.28 -16.56
CA VAL A 88 -20.46 30.89 -15.52
C VAL A 88 -20.48 29.38 -15.34
N ASN A 89 -19.28 28.75 -15.35
CA ASN A 89 -19.13 27.33 -15.10
C ASN A 89 -18.50 27.11 -13.72
N THR A 90 -19.30 26.73 -12.74
CA THR A 90 -18.86 26.49 -11.36
C THR A 90 -18.00 25.24 -11.16
N GLU A 91 -17.96 24.35 -12.16
CA GLU A 91 -17.10 23.14 -12.11
C GLU A 91 -15.64 23.44 -12.47
N MET A 92 -15.36 24.64 -13.01
CA MET A 92 -13.99 25.08 -13.35
C MET A 92 -13.54 26.16 -12.38
N THR A 93 -12.32 26.08 -11.87
CA THR A 93 -11.71 27.13 -11.02
C THR A 93 -11.67 28.50 -11.72
N THR A 94 -11.45 28.52 -13.05
CA THR A 94 -11.45 29.69 -13.90
C THR A 94 -12.82 29.96 -14.55
N GLY A 95 -13.88 29.32 -14.11
CA GLY A 95 -15.19 29.30 -14.79
C GLY A 95 -15.92 30.62 -14.84
N HIS A 96 -15.48 31.64 -14.12
CA HIS A 96 -15.99 33.02 -14.18
C HIS A 96 -15.40 33.85 -15.31
N ILE A 97 -14.32 33.39 -15.92
CA ILE A 97 -13.61 34.09 -16.99
C ILE A 97 -13.44 33.19 -18.22
N GLU A 98 -13.07 33.82 -19.31
CA GLU A 98 -12.59 33.17 -20.52
C GLU A 98 -11.51 34.04 -21.16
N VAL A 99 -10.71 33.46 -22.05
CA VAL A 99 -9.67 34.19 -22.79
C VAL A 99 -10.11 34.33 -24.24
N LYS A 100 -10.41 35.58 -24.68
CA LYS A 100 -10.63 35.88 -26.10
C LYS A 100 -9.30 35.80 -26.84
N ALA A 101 -9.15 34.79 -27.68
CA ALA A 101 -7.92 34.56 -28.41
C ALA A 101 -7.66 35.66 -29.44
N GLN A 102 -6.43 36.15 -29.46
CA GLN A 102 -5.89 37.09 -30.46
C GLN A 102 -4.90 36.36 -31.39
N ARG A 103 -4.17 35.39 -30.86
CA ARG A 103 -3.21 34.56 -31.60
C ARG A 103 -3.19 33.16 -31.06
N ILE A 104 -3.13 32.16 -31.93
CA ILE A 104 -2.94 30.75 -31.60
C ILE A 104 -1.77 30.22 -32.42
N VAL A 105 -0.85 29.49 -31.75
CA VAL A 105 0.24 28.76 -32.36
C VAL A 105 0.13 27.31 -31.99
N VAL A 106 0.11 26.42 -32.98
CA VAL A 106 0.19 24.97 -32.75
C VAL A 106 1.66 24.60 -32.51
N LEU A 107 1.98 24.24 -31.27
CA LEU A 107 3.33 23.84 -30.88
C LEU A 107 3.63 22.37 -31.26
N SER A 108 2.62 21.50 -31.12
CA SER A 108 2.71 20.09 -31.52
C SER A 108 1.33 19.52 -31.82
N LYS A 109 1.24 18.70 -32.86
CA LYS A 109 0.02 17.97 -33.20
C LYS A 109 -0.04 16.63 -32.49
N SER A 110 -1.24 16.19 -32.13
CA SER A 110 -1.49 14.86 -31.59
C SER A 110 -1.93 13.91 -32.69
N ALA A 111 -1.53 12.65 -32.59
CA ALA A 111 -2.15 11.54 -33.30
C ALA A 111 -3.57 11.25 -32.76
N VAL A 112 -4.26 10.29 -33.35
CA VAL A 112 -5.52 9.79 -32.79
C VAL A 112 -5.22 9.12 -31.45
N LEU A 113 -5.96 9.53 -30.41
CA LEU A 113 -5.75 9.02 -29.06
C LEU A 113 -6.19 7.55 -28.96
N PRO A 114 -5.43 6.70 -28.26
CA PRO A 114 -5.82 5.31 -28.00
C PRO A 114 -7.00 5.19 -27.04
N PHE A 115 -7.21 6.20 -26.18
CA PHE A 115 -8.34 6.34 -25.26
C PHE A 115 -8.58 7.82 -24.93
N GLN A 116 -9.74 8.14 -24.37
CA GLN A 116 -10.04 9.50 -23.92
C GLN A 116 -9.34 9.78 -22.58
N ILE A 117 -8.72 10.96 -22.47
CA ILE A 117 -8.06 11.41 -21.25
C ILE A 117 -9.13 12.13 -20.40
N ASP A 118 -9.83 11.37 -19.60
CA ASP A 118 -10.80 11.87 -18.63
C ASP A 118 -10.82 10.97 -17.39
N GLU A 119 -11.54 11.41 -16.36
CA GLU A 119 -11.63 10.70 -15.06
C GLU A 119 -12.39 9.37 -15.15
N LYS A 120 -13.14 9.14 -16.22
CA LYS A 120 -14.00 7.96 -16.44
C LYS A 120 -13.55 7.15 -17.67
N THR A 121 -12.25 7.09 -17.90
CA THR A 121 -11.76 6.27 -19.02
C THR A 121 -12.13 4.80 -18.84
N ASN A 122 -12.71 4.19 -19.88
CA ASN A 122 -12.99 2.74 -19.91
C ASN A 122 -11.80 1.93 -20.44
N ALA A 123 -10.62 2.54 -20.58
CA ALA A 123 -9.42 1.85 -21.03
C ALA A 123 -8.99 0.82 -19.98
N ASN A 124 -8.63 -0.39 -20.44
CA ASN A 124 -8.08 -1.41 -19.56
C ASN A 124 -6.69 -1.00 -19.04
N GLU A 125 -6.24 -1.66 -17.98
CA GLU A 125 -4.98 -1.35 -17.31
C GLU A 125 -3.77 -1.42 -18.27
N ASP A 126 -3.67 -2.47 -19.09
CA ASP A 126 -2.51 -2.64 -19.99
C ASP A 126 -2.43 -1.51 -21.02
N LEU A 127 -3.56 -1.03 -21.55
CA LEU A 127 -3.59 0.11 -22.47
C LEU A 127 -3.18 1.41 -21.77
N ARG A 128 -3.65 1.65 -20.53
CA ARG A 128 -3.26 2.78 -19.71
C ARG A 128 -1.75 2.74 -19.39
N LEU A 129 -1.21 1.58 -19.06
CA LEU A 129 0.21 1.40 -18.79
C LEU A 129 1.07 1.55 -20.05
N LYS A 130 0.62 1.08 -21.20
CA LYS A 130 1.32 1.26 -22.48
C LYS A 130 1.43 2.73 -22.89
N TYR A 131 0.36 3.49 -22.70
CA TYR A 131 0.32 4.92 -23.00
C TYR A 131 0.31 5.76 -21.71
N ARG A 132 1.12 5.36 -20.72
CA ARG A 132 1.11 5.95 -19.39
C ARG A 132 1.32 7.47 -19.39
N TYR A 133 2.11 7.99 -20.33
CA TYR A 133 2.30 9.43 -20.51
C TYR A 133 1.00 10.19 -20.94
N LEU A 134 0.00 9.50 -21.48
CA LEU A 134 -1.33 10.06 -21.74
C LEU A 134 -2.21 9.93 -20.49
N ASP A 135 -2.21 8.77 -19.85
CA ASP A 135 -2.95 8.49 -18.62
C ASP A 135 -2.60 9.49 -17.51
N LEU A 136 -1.30 9.81 -17.37
CA LEU A 136 -0.77 10.80 -16.44
C LEU A 136 -1.24 12.25 -16.71
N ARG A 137 -1.93 12.51 -17.82
CA ARG A 137 -2.56 13.82 -18.10
C ARG A 137 -3.94 13.95 -17.46
N SER A 138 -4.57 12.86 -17.00
CA SER A 138 -5.85 12.93 -16.28
C SER A 138 -5.68 13.66 -14.95
N GLN A 139 -6.71 14.38 -14.52
CA GLN A 139 -6.66 15.13 -13.26
C GLN A 139 -6.43 14.20 -12.08
N THR A 140 -7.15 13.07 -12.03
CA THR A 140 -7.00 12.06 -10.99
C THR A 140 -5.55 11.58 -10.82
N MET A 141 -4.89 11.22 -11.94
CA MET A 141 -3.50 10.76 -11.87
C MET A 141 -2.53 11.89 -11.45
N GLN A 142 -2.79 13.13 -11.89
CA GLN A 142 -2.00 14.27 -11.45
C GLN A 142 -2.18 14.54 -9.96
N ASP A 143 -3.41 14.50 -9.44
CA ASP A 143 -3.71 14.71 -8.03
C ASP A 143 -3.03 13.65 -7.16
N HIS A 144 -3.00 12.39 -7.58
CA HIS A 144 -2.30 11.32 -6.88
C HIS A 144 -0.78 11.59 -6.78
N LEU A 145 -0.14 12.00 -7.88
CA LEU A 145 1.29 12.29 -7.86
C LEU A 145 1.62 13.60 -7.11
N ILE A 146 0.74 14.58 -7.16
CA ILE A 146 0.84 15.81 -6.37
C ILE A 146 0.72 15.46 -4.87
N LEU A 147 -0.26 14.62 -4.50
CA LEU A 147 -0.41 14.13 -3.13
C LEU A 147 0.86 13.41 -2.67
N ARG A 148 1.37 12.47 -3.48
CA ARG A 148 2.63 11.78 -3.19
C ARG A 148 3.79 12.74 -2.93
N SER A 149 3.93 13.76 -3.76
CA SER A 149 4.97 14.79 -3.60
C SER A 149 4.79 15.57 -2.29
N LYS A 150 3.57 15.98 -1.95
CA LYS A 150 3.24 16.69 -0.71
C LYS A 150 3.54 15.82 0.51
N VAL A 151 3.14 14.54 0.50
CA VAL A 151 3.41 13.58 1.58
C VAL A 151 4.91 13.44 1.81
N THR A 152 5.69 13.23 0.75
CA THR A 152 7.15 13.10 0.83
C THR A 152 7.80 14.36 1.43
N PHE A 153 7.35 15.54 1.00
CA PHE A 153 7.85 16.79 1.54
C PHE A 153 7.49 16.98 3.02
N ALA A 154 6.26 16.68 3.42
CA ALA A 154 5.80 16.80 4.80
C ALA A 154 6.55 15.84 5.74
N VAL A 155 6.88 14.63 5.27
CA VAL A 155 7.73 13.67 6.01
C VAL A 155 9.14 14.25 6.25
N ARG A 156 9.78 14.78 5.19
CA ARG A 156 11.10 15.39 5.31
C ARG A 156 11.11 16.56 6.30
N GLU A 157 10.12 17.44 6.19
CA GLU A 157 9.98 18.58 7.08
C GLU A 157 9.82 18.15 8.54
N TYR A 158 8.97 17.16 8.81
CA TYR A 158 8.74 16.66 10.17
C TYR A 158 10.00 15.99 10.76
N LEU A 159 10.62 15.08 10.03
CA LEU A 159 11.79 14.35 10.52
C LEU A 159 13.01 15.27 10.70
N THR A 160 13.25 16.19 9.77
CA THR A 160 14.33 17.17 9.88
C THR A 160 14.14 18.09 11.11
N ALA A 161 12.90 18.47 11.42
CA ALA A 161 12.59 19.27 12.62
C ALA A 161 12.91 18.51 13.93
N LEU A 162 12.96 17.18 13.90
CA LEU A 162 13.38 16.31 15.00
C LEU A 162 14.87 15.93 14.95
N ASN A 163 15.68 16.63 14.16
CA ASN A 163 17.11 16.38 13.96
C ASN A 163 17.45 15.03 13.32
N PHE A 164 16.54 14.45 12.52
CA PHE A 164 16.90 13.33 11.66
C PHE A 164 17.70 13.82 10.47
N LEU A 165 18.71 13.05 10.08
CA LEU A 165 19.51 13.28 8.89
C LEU A 165 19.03 12.37 7.76
N GLU A 166 18.71 12.96 6.59
CA GLU A 166 18.46 12.18 5.38
C GLU A 166 19.80 11.74 4.79
N ILE A 167 20.08 10.44 4.81
CA ILE A 167 21.35 9.87 4.32
C ILE A 167 21.05 8.79 3.30
N GLU A 168 21.61 8.94 2.11
CA GLU A 168 21.50 7.94 1.04
C GLU A 168 22.39 6.72 1.33
N THR A 169 21.85 5.53 1.10
CA THR A 169 22.57 4.27 1.18
C THR A 169 22.81 3.70 -0.22
N PRO A 170 23.82 2.82 -0.41
CA PRO A 170 24.12 2.27 -1.72
C PRO A 170 22.97 1.48 -2.33
N THR A 171 22.77 1.62 -3.65
CA THR A 171 21.86 0.79 -4.44
C THR A 171 22.54 -0.51 -4.91
N PHE A 172 23.83 -0.50 -5.18
CA PHE A 172 24.61 -1.69 -5.50
C PHE A 172 25.24 -2.25 -4.23
N ILE A 173 24.63 -3.29 -3.68
CA ILE A 173 25.07 -3.90 -2.43
C ILE A 173 25.45 -5.36 -2.65
N LYS A 174 25.92 -6.00 -1.60
CA LYS A 174 26.11 -7.44 -1.54
C LYS A 174 24.75 -8.13 -1.36
N SER A 175 24.55 -9.25 -2.05
CA SER A 175 23.34 -10.09 -1.85
C SER A 175 23.26 -10.55 -0.39
N THR A 176 22.14 -10.22 0.25
CA THR A 176 21.85 -10.56 1.65
C THR A 176 20.39 -10.98 1.75
N PRO A 177 20.08 -12.16 2.31
CA PRO A 177 18.71 -12.63 2.41
C PRO A 177 17.96 -11.82 3.48
N GLU A 178 16.89 -11.13 3.05
CA GLU A 178 16.00 -10.35 3.92
C GLU A 178 14.52 -10.80 3.79
N GLY A 179 14.27 -12.00 3.25
CA GLY A 179 12.92 -12.57 3.10
C GLY A 179 12.43 -12.70 1.66
N ALA A 180 12.77 -11.77 0.77
CA ALA A 180 12.49 -11.85 -0.67
C ALA A 180 13.70 -12.33 -1.47
N ARG A 181 13.51 -12.61 -2.77
CA ARG A 181 14.64 -12.81 -3.68
C ARG A 181 15.23 -11.48 -4.11
N ASP A 182 16.56 -11.48 -4.27
CA ASP A 182 17.29 -10.30 -4.73
C ASP A 182 17.28 -10.20 -6.27
N TYR A 183 17.18 -8.98 -6.78
CA TYR A 183 17.59 -8.67 -8.16
C TYR A 183 19.09 -8.58 -8.22
N LEU A 184 19.72 -9.37 -9.11
CA LEU A 184 21.17 -9.43 -9.24
C LEU A 184 21.65 -8.62 -10.45
N VAL A 185 22.74 -7.86 -10.26
CA VAL A 185 23.40 -7.07 -11.30
C VAL A 185 24.81 -7.60 -11.50
N PRO A 186 25.15 -8.15 -12.66
CA PRO A 186 26.49 -8.71 -12.91
C PRO A 186 27.56 -7.62 -12.94
N SER A 187 28.76 -7.94 -12.43
CA SER A 187 29.92 -7.05 -12.46
C SER A 187 30.75 -7.28 -13.72
N ARG A 188 30.90 -6.26 -14.56
CA ARG A 188 31.80 -6.32 -15.73
C ARG A 188 33.27 -6.50 -15.33
N LEU A 189 33.69 -5.91 -14.20
CA LEU A 189 35.08 -5.92 -13.75
C LEU A 189 35.51 -7.20 -13.03
N TYR A 190 34.55 -7.95 -12.49
CA TYR A 190 34.81 -9.14 -11.69
C TYR A 190 33.96 -10.31 -12.19
N PRO A 191 34.46 -11.13 -13.10
CA PRO A 191 33.76 -12.27 -13.66
C PRO A 191 33.16 -13.17 -12.58
N GLY A 192 31.89 -13.58 -12.73
CA GLY A 192 31.19 -14.43 -11.78
C GLY A 192 30.78 -13.75 -10.45
N LYS A 193 31.02 -12.43 -10.31
CA LYS A 193 30.56 -11.65 -9.17
C LYS A 193 29.39 -10.75 -9.55
N PHE A 194 28.46 -10.59 -8.59
CA PHE A 194 27.24 -9.81 -8.76
C PHE A 194 27.08 -8.82 -7.62
N TYR A 195 26.52 -7.67 -7.94
CA TYR A 195 25.83 -6.84 -6.98
C TYR A 195 24.39 -7.30 -6.85
N ALA A 196 23.73 -6.94 -5.74
CA ALA A 196 22.29 -7.06 -5.58
C ALA A 196 21.66 -5.67 -5.44
N LEU A 197 20.40 -5.52 -5.86
CA LEU A 197 19.61 -4.34 -5.52
C LEU A 197 19.04 -4.51 -4.12
N PRO A 198 18.97 -3.45 -3.27
CA PRO A 198 18.59 -3.56 -1.87
C PRO A 198 17.10 -3.86 -1.70
N GLN A 199 16.77 -4.86 -0.88
CA GLN A 199 15.40 -5.11 -0.46
C GLN A 199 14.90 -4.03 0.51
N SER A 200 15.82 -3.47 1.30
CA SER A 200 15.69 -2.31 2.18
C SER A 200 17.07 -1.77 2.57
N PRO A 201 17.20 -0.58 3.16
CA PRO A 201 18.45 -0.07 3.71
C PRO A 201 18.88 -0.73 5.04
N GLN A 202 18.27 -1.84 5.46
CA GLN A 202 18.34 -2.40 6.81
C GLN A 202 19.76 -2.50 7.40
N LEU A 203 20.70 -3.06 6.65
CA LEU A 203 22.07 -3.27 7.14
C LEU A 203 22.85 -1.96 7.26
N TYR A 204 22.66 -1.06 6.31
CA TYR A 204 23.38 0.22 6.27
C TYR A 204 22.86 1.20 7.32
N LYS A 205 21.54 1.25 7.57
CA LYS A 205 21.01 2.12 8.62
C LYS A 205 21.47 1.71 10.01
N GLN A 206 21.62 0.39 10.28
CA GLN A 206 22.23 -0.09 11.52
C GLN A 206 23.71 0.32 11.64
N ILE A 207 24.47 0.26 10.53
CA ILE A 207 25.87 0.75 10.51
C ILE A 207 25.92 2.26 10.76
N LEU A 208 24.96 3.04 10.27
CA LEU A 208 24.88 4.47 10.56
C LEU A 208 24.67 4.73 12.06
N MET A 209 23.90 3.88 12.75
CA MET A 209 23.77 3.97 14.22
C MET A 209 25.12 3.66 14.90
N VAL A 210 25.81 2.60 14.49
CA VAL A 210 27.17 2.30 14.98
C VAL A 210 28.13 3.47 14.70
N SER A 211 27.94 4.17 13.60
CA SER A 211 28.74 5.33 13.19
C SER A 211 28.38 6.62 13.95
N GLY A 212 27.41 6.59 14.86
CA GLY A 212 27.05 7.71 15.72
C GLY A 212 26.14 8.77 15.07
N PHE A 213 25.44 8.45 13.98
CA PHE A 213 24.49 9.39 13.36
C PHE A 213 23.20 9.58 14.16
N ASP A 214 22.92 8.73 15.14
CA ASP A 214 21.86 8.87 16.13
C ASP A 214 20.42 8.81 15.57
N ARG A 215 20.07 9.62 14.57
CA ARG A 215 18.76 9.70 13.93
C ARG A 215 18.90 9.78 12.41
N TYR A 216 18.50 8.72 11.75
CA TYR A 216 18.57 8.58 10.30
C TYR A 216 17.18 8.43 9.69
N PHE A 217 16.97 8.99 8.51
CA PHE A 217 15.90 8.58 7.61
C PHE A 217 16.34 8.62 6.15
N GLN A 218 15.57 7.95 5.30
CA GLN A 218 15.73 7.98 3.85
C GLN A 218 14.40 7.72 3.16
N ILE A 219 14.10 8.46 2.09
CA ILE A 219 13.03 8.09 1.15
C ILE A 219 13.65 7.07 0.19
N ALA A 220 13.65 5.80 0.59
CA ALA A 220 14.45 4.74 -0.01
C ALA A 220 13.71 4.01 -1.13
N ARG A 221 14.39 3.78 -2.27
CA ARG A 221 13.93 2.81 -3.26
C ARG A 221 14.34 1.41 -2.83
N CYS A 222 13.36 0.51 -2.84
CA CYS A 222 13.51 -0.89 -2.46
C CYS A 222 13.12 -1.78 -3.62
N TYR A 223 13.75 -2.96 -3.72
CA TYR A 223 13.60 -3.90 -4.82
C TYR A 223 13.40 -5.31 -4.28
N ARG A 224 12.33 -5.99 -4.68
CA ARG A 224 12.03 -7.35 -4.25
C ARG A 224 11.50 -8.15 -5.43
N ASP A 225 12.15 -9.27 -5.74
CA ASP A 225 11.70 -10.21 -6.76
C ASP A 225 10.61 -11.12 -6.17
N GLU A 226 9.40 -10.57 -6.13
CA GLU A 226 8.19 -11.22 -5.63
C GLU A 226 7.05 -11.07 -6.65
N ASP A 227 6.03 -11.90 -6.53
CA ASP A 227 4.83 -11.80 -7.36
C ASP A 227 4.13 -10.44 -7.15
N ALA A 228 3.92 -9.71 -8.23
CA ALA A 228 3.22 -8.44 -8.21
C ALA A 228 1.73 -8.64 -7.85
N ARG A 229 1.21 -7.74 -7.01
CA ARG A 229 -0.21 -7.72 -6.58
C ARG A 229 -0.71 -6.28 -6.60
N GLY A 230 -1.98 -6.07 -6.28
CA GLY A 230 -2.55 -4.71 -6.20
C GLY A 230 -1.80 -3.78 -5.25
N ASP A 231 -1.22 -4.32 -4.18
CA ASP A 231 -0.47 -3.61 -3.14
C ASP A 231 1.04 -3.95 -3.12
N ARG A 232 1.57 -4.62 -4.16
CA ARG A 232 2.99 -5.00 -4.30
C ARG A 232 3.52 -4.74 -5.71
N GLN A 233 4.70 -4.14 -5.76
CA GLN A 233 5.48 -3.91 -6.98
C GLN A 233 6.91 -4.43 -6.78
N PRO A 234 7.62 -4.86 -7.83
CA PRO A 234 9.00 -5.33 -7.72
C PRO A 234 9.96 -4.21 -7.28
N GLU A 235 9.58 -2.97 -7.49
CA GLU A 235 10.27 -1.77 -7.02
C GLU A 235 9.26 -0.80 -6.38
N PHE A 236 9.54 -0.35 -5.16
CA PHE A 236 8.67 0.49 -4.35
C PHE A 236 9.48 1.46 -3.50
N THR A 237 8.80 2.32 -2.76
CA THR A 237 9.45 3.35 -1.93
C THR A 237 9.05 3.19 -0.47
N GLN A 238 10.05 3.23 0.42
CA GLN A 238 9.86 3.29 1.87
C GLN A 238 10.30 4.64 2.43
N ILE A 239 9.64 5.05 3.51
CA ILE A 239 10.13 6.05 4.45
C ILE A 239 10.92 5.26 5.48
N ASP A 240 12.22 5.14 5.32
CA ASP A 240 13.06 4.31 6.19
C ASP A 240 13.62 5.15 7.33
N ILE A 241 13.45 4.69 8.59
CA ILE A 241 13.79 5.43 9.81
C ILE A 241 14.58 4.52 10.74
N GLU A 242 15.64 5.04 11.37
CA GLU A 242 16.38 4.36 12.43
C GLU A 242 16.87 5.36 13.47
N MET A 243 16.86 4.97 14.76
CA MET A 243 17.24 5.80 15.90
C MET A 243 18.06 5.02 16.90
N SER A 244 19.08 5.67 17.50
CA SER A 244 19.89 5.13 18.60
C SER A 244 19.29 5.49 19.97
N PHE A 245 19.58 4.68 20.99
CA PHE A 245 19.22 4.89 22.38
C PHE A 245 17.71 5.02 22.62
N VAL A 246 16.92 4.22 21.92
CA VAL A 246 15.46 4.25 21.96
C VAL A 246 14.87 2.93 22.40
N SER A 247 13.69 3.02 22.99
CA SER A 247 12.76 1.92 23.23
C SER A 247 11.77 1.80 22.07
N ARG A 248 10.95 0.74 22.07
CA ARG A 248 9.83 0.59 21.14
C ARG A 248 8.91 1.81 21.18
N ASP A 249 8.54 2.27 22.37
CA ASP A 249 7.57 3.36 22.52
C ASP A 249 8.08 4.68 21.88
N ASP A 250 9.38 4.95 21.94
CA ASP A 250 9.96 6.12 21.28
C ASP A 250 9.79 6.07 19.75
N VAL A 251 9.96 4.88 19.14
CA VAL A 251 9.76 4.70 17.69
C VAL A 251 8.29 4.85 17.33
N LEU A 252 7.39 4.25 18.12
CA LEU A 252 5.95 4.38 17.91
C LEU A 252 5.50 5.84 18.01
N ASP A 253 5.94 6.58 19.02
CA ASP A 253 5.59 7.98 19.23
C ASP A 253 6.04 8.89 18.08
N VAL A 254 7.29 8.75 17.62
CA VAL A 254 7.79 9.49 16.45
C VAL A 254 6.95 9.19 15.21
N THR A 255 6.60 7.93 15.00
CA THR A 255 5.83 7.48 13.83
C THR A 255 4.39 7.99 13.87
N GLU A 256 3.71 7.90 15.02
CA GLU A 256 2.34 8.41 15.20
C GLU A 256 2.27 9.92 14.95
N ASN A 257 3.20 10.69 15.54
CA ASN A 257 3.26 12.13 15.36
C ASN A 257 3.57 12.52 13.91
N MET A 258 4.44 11.74 13.24
CA MET A 258 4.69 11.91 11.81
C MET A 258 3.41 11.76 10.99
N PHE A 259 2.66 10.68 11.19
CA PHE A 259 1.43 10.46 10.44
C PHE A 259 0.36 11.50 10.75
N ARG A 260 0.16 11.89 12.03
CA ARG A 260 -0.76 12.98 12.37
C ARG A 260 -0.41 14.27 11.63
N THR A 261 0.88 14.63 11.60
CA THR A 261 1.35 15.83 10.91
C THR A 261 1.16 15.74 9.39
N VAL A 262 1.52 14.61 8.79
CA VAL A 262 1.44 14.38 7.35
C VAL A 262 -0.02 14.41 6.87
N PHE A 263 -0.91 13.67 7.52
CA PHE A 263 -2.32 13.62 7.15
C PHE A 263 -3.00 15.00 7.29
N LYS A 264 -2.72 15.69 8.39
CA LYS A 264 -3.25 17.05 8.59
C LYS A 264 -2.77 18.03 7.52
N LYS A 265 -1.46 18.03 7.20
CA LYS A 265 -0.88 18.97 6.21
C LYS A 265 -1.27 18.68 4.77
N THR A 266 -1.55 17.43 4.41
CA THR A 266 -1.68 17.04 3.00
C THR A 266 -3.11 16.84 2.54
N ILE A 267 -3.99 16.34 3.41
CA ILE A 267 -5.40 16.05 3.12
C ILE A 267 -6.36 16.61 4.17
N ASP A 268 -5.87 17.44 5.10
CA ASP A 268 -6.63 18.04 6.21
C ASP A 268 -7.42 17.02 7.07
N ALA A 269 -6.89 15.81 7.20
CA ALA A 269 -7.50 14.77 8.03
C ALA A 269 -6.89 14.78 9.44
N ASP A 270 -7.77 14.76 10.45
CA ASP A 270 -7.37 14.63 11.84
C ASP A 270 -7.36 13.15 12.24
N LEU A 271 -6.22 12.65 12.71
CA LEU A 271 -6.06 11.29 13.21
C LEU A 271 -6.27 11.24 14.73
N ALA A 272 -6.54 10.04 15.26
CA ALA A 272 -6.63 9.82 16.70
C ALA A 272 -5.36 10.28 17.44
N GLN A 273 -5.53 10.73 18.69
CA GLN A 273 -4.43 11.23 19.54
C GLN A 273 -3.39 10.14 19.81
N SER A 274 -3.81 8.89 19.96
CA SER A 274 -2.95 7.71 20.04
C SER A 274 -3.57 6.59 19.23
N PHE A 275 -2.74 5.72 18.63
CA PHE A 275 -3.23 4.56 17.92
C PHE A 275 -3.40 3.39 18.89
N PRO A 276 -4.51 2.63 18.82
CA PRO A 276 -4.69 1.44 19.63
C PRO A 276 -3.54 0.45 19.44
N ARG A 277 -3.24 -0.33 20.48
CA ARG A 277 -2.21 -1.38 20.45
C ARG A 277 -2.87 -2.71 20.76
N ILE A 278 -2.54 -3.75 20.01
CA ILE A 278 -2.99 -5.13 20.21
C ILE A 278 -1.80 -6.08 20.04
N SER A 279 -1.78 -7.16 20.80
CA SER A 279 -0.77 -8.19 20.60
C SER A 279 -1.03 -8.96 19.29
N TYR A 280 0.00 -9.55 18.70
CA TYR A 280 -0.14 -10.44 17.55
C TYR A 280 -1.14 -11.58 17.85
N ASP A 281 -1.03 -12.17 19.03
CA ASP A 281 -1.90 -13.28 19.43
C ASP A 281 -3.36 -12.85 19.49
N ASP A 282 -3.66 -11.69 20.10
CA ASP A 282 -5.03 -11.12 20.12
C ASP A 282 -5.51 -10.70 18.72
N ALA A 283 -4.62 -10.22 17.86
CA ALA A 283 -4.97 -9.88 16.47
C ALA A 283 -5.42 -11.12 15.70
N ILE A 284 -4.69 -12.23 15.85
CA ILE A 284 -5.07 -13.52 15.27
C ILE A 284 -6.35 -14.08 15.93
N ASP A 285 -6.45 -14.00 17.25
CA ASP A 285 -7.61 -14.52 17.99
C ASP A 285 -8.91 -13.80 17.64
N LEU A 286 -8.89 -12.46 17.65
CA LEU A 286 -10.08 -11.63 17.51
C LEU A 286 -10.43 -11.26 16.06
N TYR A 287 -9.46 -11.27 15.15
CA TYR A 287 -9.67 -10.81 13.77
C TYR A 287 -9.21 -11.81 12.71
N GLY A 288 -8.47 -12.85 13.10
CA GLY A 288 -7.94 -13.89 12.21
C GLY A 288 -6.86 -13.37 11.25
N THR A 289 -6.21 -12.27 11.57
CA THR A 289 -5.16 -11.66 10.74
C THR A 289 -4.24 -10.78 11.58
N ASP A 290 -2.99 -10.68 11.20
CA ASP A 290 -1.97 -9.75 11.72
C ASP A 290 -2.17 -8.29 11.29
N LYS A 291 -3.10 -8.02 10.39
CA LYS A 291 -3.43 -6.68 9.86
C LYS A 291 -4.94 -6.44 9.84
N PRO A 292 -5.57 -6.36 11.02
CA PRO A 292 -7.01 -6.23 11.12
C PRO A 292 -7.51 -4.85 10.64
N ASP A 293 -8.62 -4.85 9.91
CA ASP A 293 -9.40 -3.65 9.66
C ASP A 293 -10.34 -3.42 10.85
N ILE A 294 -10.10 -2.36 11.60
CA ILE A 294 -10.86 -2.02 12.81
C ILE A 294 -11.94 -0.95 12.58
N ARG A 295 -12.23 -0.60 11.32
CA ARG A 295 -13.32 0.33 10.98
C ARG A 295 -14.70 -0.24 11.28
N PHE A 296 -14.80 -1.54 11.50
CA PHE A 296 -16.05 -2.21 11.86
C PHE A 296 -15.82 -3.25 12.95
N GLU A 297 -16.81 -3.44 13.77
CA GLU A 297 -16.85 -4.48 14.81
C GLU A 297 -16.84 -5.89 14.15
N MET A 298 -17.45 -6.87 14.69
CA MET A 298 -17.50 -8.24 14.16
C MET A 298 -16.22 -9.03 14.47
N LYS A 299 -15.89 -9.11 15.77
CA LYS A 299 -14.76 -9.90 16.26
C LYS A 299 -15.08 -11.39 16.21
N LEU A 300 -14.07 -12.21 15.95
CA LEU A 300 -14.12 -13.66 16.12
C LEU A 300 -14.29 -13.97 17.61
N GLN A 301 -15.02 -15.04 17.91
CA GLN A 301 -15.27 -15.50 19.26
C GLN A 301 -14.84 -16.98 19.39
N ASP A 302 -14.36 -17.36 20.56
CA ASP A 302 -14.13 -18.77 20.85
C ASP A 302 -15.46 -19.53 20.95
N ALA A 303 -15.54 -20.66 20.27
CA ALA A 303 -16.73 -21.53 20.26
C ALA A 303 -16.35 -23.00 20.51
N ALA A 304 -15.16 -23.29 21.04
CA ALA A 304 -14.70 -24.67 21.35
C ALA A 304 -15.65 -25.38 22.32
N TRP A 305 -16.26 -24.65 23.26
CA TRP A 305 -17.29 -25.15 24.19
C TRP A 305 -18.53 -25.74 23.49
N MET A 306 -18.79 -25.40 22.21
CA MET A 306 -19.90 -25.98 21.44
C MET A 306 -19.71 -27.47 21.15
N ALA A 307 -18.49 -27.99 21.26
CA ALA A 307 -18.23 -29.42 21.17
C ALA A 307 -18.90 -30.24 22.27
N GLU A 308 -19.18 -29.63 23.42
CA GLU A 308 -19.83 -30.26 24.56
C GLU A 308 -21.36 -30.23 24.50
N CYS A 309 -21.94 -29.16 23.94
CA CYS A 309 -23.38 -28.94 23.92
C CYS A 309 -24.04 -29.18 22.55
N THR A 310 -23.30 -29.62 21.53
CA THR A 310 -23.85 -29.93 20.21
C THR A 310 -23.48 -31.35 19.75
N GLU A 311 -24.27 -31.91 18.82
CA GLU A 311 -24.00 -33.20 18.20
C GLU A 311 -23.19 -33.08 16.91
N PHE A 312 -22.56 -31.94 16.66
CA PHE A 312 -21.78 -31.71 15.44
C PHE A 312 -20.35 -32.27 15.59
N THR A 313 -20.11 -33.42 14.99
CA THR A 313 -18.84 -34.18 15.13
C THR A 313 -17.61 -33.38 14.71
N VAL A 314 -17.73 -32.50 13.71
CA VAL A 314 -16.59 -31.68 13.26
C VAL A 314 -16.04 -30.79 14.38
N PHE A 315 -16.90 -30.28 15.27
CA PHE A 315 -16.46 -29.48 16.42
C PHE A 315 -15.78 -30.37 17.47
N LYS A 316 -16.40 -31.53 17.75
CA LYS A 316 -15.83 -32.53 18.69
C LYS A 316 -14.43 -33.00 18.25
N ASP A 317 -14.30 -33.31 16.95
CA ASP A 317 -13.04 -33.81 16.40
C ASP A 317 -11.93 -32.72 16.41
N ALA A 318 -12.26 -31.47 16.08
CA ALA A 318 -11.33 -30.37 16.13
C ALA A 318 -10.80 -30.12 17.55
N VAL A 319 -11.70 -30.07 18.54
CA VAL A 319 -11.34 -29.87 19.96
C VAL A 319 -10.54 -31.06 20.49
N ALA A 320 -10.96 -32.30 20.17
CA ALA A 320 -10.24 -33.52 20.59
C ALA A 320 -8.80 -33.60 20.02
N ALA A 321 -8.58 -32.98 18.84
CA ALA A 321 -7.25 -32.85 18.24
C ALA A 321 -6.40 -31.71 18.82
N GLY A 322 -6.89 -30.99 19.84
CA GLY A 322 -6.21 -29.83 20.42
C GLY A 322 -6.32 -28.55 19.57
N GLY A 323 -7.22 -28.54 18.59
CA GLY A 323 -7.48 -27.40 17.71
C GLY A 323 -8.51 -26.41 18.25
N ALA A 324 -9.15 -25.66 17.36
CA ALA A 324 -10.09 -24.59 17.70
C ALA A 324 -11.40 -24.67 16.92
N VAL A 325 -12.46 -24.13 17.53
CA VAL A 325 -13.71 -23.73 16.88
C VAL A 325 -13.87 -22.24 17.07
N LYS A 326 -13.90 -21.48 15.99
CA LYS A 326 -14.12 -20.03 16.00
C LYS A 326 -15.48 -19.68 15.41
N ALA A 327 -16.14 -18.71 16.01
CA ALA A 327 -17.46 -18.22 15.63
C ALA A 327 -17.38 -16.76 15.16
N LEU A 328 -18.27 -16.42 14.23
CA LEU A 328 -18.51 -15.04 13.78
C LEU A 328 -20.03 -14.78 13.74
N VAL A 329 -20.47 -13.73 14.40
CA VAL A 329 -21.88 -13.31 14.42
C VAL A 329 -22.08 -12.15 13.47
N VAL A 330 -22.92 -12.34 12.45
CA VAL A 330 -23.26 -11.31 11.47
C VAL A 330 -24.65 -10.78 11.79
N LYS A 331 -24.70 -9.65 12.47
CA LYS A 331 -25.91 -9.04 13.03
C LYS A 331 -26.95 -8.69 11.97
N GLY A 332 -28.21 -9.17 12.15
CA GLY A 332 -29.33 -8.83 11.30
C GLY A 332 -29.25 -9.30 9.85
N GLN A 333 -28.36 -10.25 9.52
CA GLN A 333 -28.09 -10.62 8.13
C GLN A 333 -28.63 -12.00 7.70
N ALA A 334 -29.35 -12.71 8.57
CA ALA A 334 -29.89 -14.04 8.26
C ALA A 334 -30.70 -14.07 6.96
N ALA A 335 -31.59 -13.08 6.74
CA ALA A 335 -32.43 -13.00 5.55
C ALA A 335 -31.64 -12.66 4.27
N ASN A 336 -30.53 -11.91 4.37
CA ASN A 336 -29.76 -11.40 3.24
C ASN A 336 -28.74 -12.40 2.67
N TYR A 337 -28.47 -13.50 3.42
CA TYR A 337 -27.53 -14.52 3.00
C TYR A 337 -28.27 -15.79 2.55
N SER A 338 -28.43 -15.91 1.23
CA SER A 338 -28.89 -17.15 0.59
C SER A 338 -27.79 -18.23 0.67
N ARG A 339 -28.15 -19.48 0.39
CA ARG A 339 -27.18 -20.59 0.32
C ARG A 339 -26.02 -20.30 -0.61
N LYS A 340 -26.29 -19.71 -1.79
CA LYS A 340 -25.23 -19.31 -2.75
C LYS A 340 -24.26 -18.31 -2.15
N LYS A 341 -24.72 -17.26 -1.46
CA LYS A 341 -23.86 -16.29 -0.80
C LYS A 341 -23.01 -16.93 0.31
N ILE A 342 -23.56 -17.91 1.04
CA ILE A 342 -22.80 -18.64 2.04
C ILE A 342 -21.72 -19.51 1.38
N GLU A 343 -22.00 -20.14 0.24
CA GLU A 343 -21.00 -20.88 -0.55
C GLU A 343 -19.86 -19.95 -1.03
N GLU A 344 -20.14 -18.69 -1.34
CA GLU A 344 -19.12 -17.68 -1.66
C GLU A 344 -18.26 -17.32 -0.44
N LEU A 345 -18.81 -17.28 0.77
CA LEU A 345 -18.07 -17.11 2.01
C LEU A 345 -17.21 -18.35 2.33
N GLU A 346 -17.76 -19.55 2.10
CA GLU A 346 -17.01 -20.80 2.28
C GLU A 346 -15.82 -20.89 1.32
N ALA A 347 -16.00 -20.46 0.07
CA ALA A 347 -14.89 -20.38 -0.90
C ALA A 347 -13.77 -19.47 -0.40
N ALA A 348 -14.09 -18.32 0.23
CA ALA A 348 -13.10 -17.45 0.84
C ALA A 348 -12.36 -18.13 2.01
N ALA A 349 -13.06 -18.88 2.86
CA ALA A 349 -12.45 -19.65 3.95
C ALA A 349 -11.50 -20.76 3.42
N LYS A 350 -11.89 -21.44 2.35
CA LYS A 350 -11.10 -22.54 1.75
C LYS A 350 -9.76 -22.08 1.17
N ILE A 351 -9.64 -20.83 0.72
CA ILE A 351 -8.35 -20.24 0.30
C ILE A 351 -7.31 -20.34 1.44
N TYR A 352 -7.78 -20.23 2.69
CA TYR A 352 -6.95 -20.32 3.89
C TYR A 352 -6.95 -21.74 4.52
N LYS A 353 -7.14 -22.76 3.68
CA LYS A 353 -7.06 -24.19 4.02
C LYS A 353 -8.16 -24.71 4.97
N ALA A 354 -9.23 -23.95 5.21
CA ALA A 354 -10.38 -24.49 5.94
C ALA A 354 -11.04 -25.63 5.14
N LYS A 355 -11.47 -26.68 5.85
CA LYS A 355 -12.19 -27.82 5.25
C LYS A 355 -13.62 -27.44 4.84
N GLY A 356 -14.22 -26.45 5.52
CA GLY A 356 -15.57 -25.96 5.27
C GLY A 356 -15.93 -24.78 6.17
N LEU A 357 -17.11 -24.21 5.93
CA LEU A 357 -17.73 -23.15 6.74
C LEU A 357 -19.06 -23.65 7.28
N ALA A 358 -19.14 -23.93 8.59
CA ALA A 358 -20.38 -24.26 9.23
C ALA A 358 -21.20 -22.98 9.48
N TRP A 359 -22.51 -23.07 9.40
CA TRP A 359 -23.38 -21.90 9.56
C TRP A 359 -24.77 -22.28 10.08
N THR A 360 -25.45 -21.31 10.70
CA THR A 360 -26.86 -21.37 10.99
C THR A 360 -27.46 -19.96 11.10
N LYS A 361 -28.78 -19.84 10.94
CA LYS A 361 -29.52 -18.59 11.10
C LYS A 361 -30.31 -18.63 12.38
N VAL A 362 -30.46 -17.50 13.06
CA VAL A 362 -31.32 -17.36 14.23
C VAL A 362 -32.67 -16.82 13.78
N ALA A 363 -33.74 -17.56 13.99
CA ALA A 363 -35.09 -17.18 13.62
C ALA A 363 -36.10 -17.60 14.70
N GLY A 364 -36.83 -16.63 15.31
CA GLY A 364 -37.82 -16.90 16.33
C GLY A 364 -37.28 -17.64 17.56
N GLY A 365 -36.01 -17.41 17.92
CA GLY A 365 -35.37 -18.10 19.05
C GLY A 365 -34.89 -19.52 18.75
N SER A 366 -35.00 -19.98 17.49
CA SER A 366 -34.54 -21.29 17.01
C SER A 366 -33.47 -21.13 15.92
N PHE A 367 -32.79 -22.21 15.59
CA PHE A 367 -31.79 -22.23 14.51
C PHE A 367 -32.39 -22.81 13.22
N GLU A 368 -32.02 -22.21 12.07
CA GLU A 368 -32.46 -22.65 10.76
C GLU A 368 -31.26 -22.86 9.81
N GLY A 369 -31.30 -23.96 9.07
CA GLY A 369 -30.29 -24.28 8.03
C GLY A 369 -28.95 -24.73 8.58
N GLY A 370 -28.06 -25.16 7.69
CA GLY A 370 -26.68 -25.56 8.02
C GLY A 370 -26.59 -26.61 9.12
N ILE A 371 -25.98 -26.21 10.25
CA ILE A 371 -25.76 -27.09 11.41
C ILE A 371 -26.92 -27.08 12.42
N ALA A 372 -28.04 -26.41 12.16
CA ALA A 372 -29.17 -26.25 13.09
C ALA A 372 -29.61 -27.56 13.75
N LYS A 373 -29.74 -28.67 12.98
CA LYS A 373 -30.16 -29.97 13.50
C LYS A 373 -29.23 -30.59 14.55
N TYR A 374 -27.96 -30.17 14.56
CA TYR A 374 -26.98 -30.65 15.53
C TYR A 374 -26.91 -29.77 16.79
N CYS A 375 -27.61 -28.64 16.80
CA CYS A 375 -27.64 -27.68 17.91
C CYS A 375 -28.95 -27.74 18.70
N ALA A 376 -29.83 -28.70 18.39
CA ALA A 376 -31.15 -28.81 19.00
C ALA A 376 -31.08 -28.90 20.54
N GLY A 377 -31.75 -27.98 21.23
CA GLY A 377 -31.77 -27.86 22.70
C GLY A 377 -30.63 -27.00 23.28
N ALA A 378 -29.64 -26.58 22.45
CA ALA A 378 -28.56 -25.71 22.89
C ALA A 378 -28.66 -24.26 22.35
N GLU A 379 -29.70 -23.96 21.55
CA GLU A 379 -29.82 -22.68 20.83
C GLU A 379 -29.79 -21.48 21.77
N ALA A 380 -30.52 -21.52 22.88
CA ALA A 380 -30.56 -20.41 23.84
C ALA A 380 -29.19 -20.16 24.51
N GLU A 381 -28.46 -21.23 24.83
CA GLU A 381 -27.13 -21.13 25.40
C GLU A 381 -26.15 -20.55 24.38
N ILE A 382 -26.18 -21.06 23.14
CA ILE A 382 -25.34 -20.59 22.04
C ILE A 382 -25.60 -19.11 21.76
N CYS A 383 -26.85 -18.71 21.63
CA CYS A 383 -27.23 -17.30 21.44
C CYS A 383 -26.73 -16.41 22.58
N LYS A 384 -26.89 -16.86 23.83
CA LYS A 384 -26.42 -16.11 25.00
C LYS A 384 -24.89 -15.94 25.01
N LYS A 385 -24.14 -17.03 24.80
CA LYS A 385 -22.65 -16.99 24.86
C LYS A 385 -22.05 -16.21 23.70
N LEU A 386 -22.62 -16.31 22.49
CA LEU A 386 -22.17 -15.57 21.31
C LEU A 386 -22.80 -14.19 21.19
N ASN A 387 -23.65 -13.77 22.13
CA ASN A 387 -24.42 -12.53 22.03
C ASN A 387 -25.19 -12.43 20.70
N ALA A 388 -25.78 -13.55 20.26
CA ALA A 388 -26.58 -13.61 19.03
C ALA A 388 -28.06 -13.44 19.32
N GLY A 389 -28.81 -12.88 18.37
CA GLY A 389 -30.22 -12.62 18.46
C GLY A 389 -30.96 -12.99 17.19
N ASP A 390 -32.29 -12.80 17.24
CA ASP A 390 -33.16 -13.07 16.10
C ASP A 390 -32.74 -12.26 14.87
N GLY A 391 -32.72 -12.91 13.71
CA GLY A 391 -32.21 -12.31 12.45
C GLY A 391 -30.71 -12.35 12.24
N ASP A 392 -29.92 -12.86 13.19
CA ASP A 392 -28.47 -12.98 13.03
C ASP A 392 -28.06 -14.23 12.21
N LEU A 393 -26.94 -14.13 11.48
CA LEU A 393 -26.29 -15.26 10.84
C LEU A 393 -25.04 -15.65 11.66
N LEU A 394 -24.94 -16.91 12.02
CA LEU A 394 -23.81 -17.48 12.74
C LEU A 394 -22.95 -18.27 11.76
N LEU A 395 -21.64 -18.02 11.76
CA LEU A 395 -20.65 -18.67 10.92
C LEU A 395 -19.56 -19.27 11.80
N PHE A 396 -19.08 -20.46 11.45
CA PHE A 396 -18.07 -21.17 12.24
C PHE A 396 -17.03 -21.83 11.36
N VAL A 397 -15.79 -21.79 11.81
CA VAL A 397 -14.70 -22.62 11.28
C VAL A 397 -14.09 -23.43 12.42
N ALA A 398 -13.91 -24.73 12.18
CA ALA A 398 -13.26 -25.65 13.11
C ALA A 398 -12.07 -26.33 12.40
N ASP A 399 -10.91 -26.34 13.03
CA ASP A 399 -9.73 -27.02 12.51
C ASP A 399 -8.81 -27.48 13.66
N ALA A 400 -8.05 -28.56 13.43
CA ALA A 400 -7.05 -29.06 14.36
C ALA A 400 -5.86 -28.07 14.54
N LYS A 401 -5.63 -27.18 13.55
CA LYS A 401 -4.64 -26.12 13.63
C LYS A 401 -5.34 -24.80 13.97
N TYR A 402 -5.07 -24.25 15.14
CA TYR A 402 -5.65 -22.99 15.64
C TYR A 402 -5.54 -21.83 14.63
N LYS A 403 -4.34 -21.65 14.02
CA LYS A 403 -4.09 -20.61 13.04
C LYS A 403 -5.01 -20.73 11.81
N ILE A 404 -5.33 -21.96 11.36
CA ILE A 404 -6.26 -22.18 10.23
C ILE A 404 -7.69 -21.76 10.59
N ALA A 405 -8.19 -22.15 11.77
CA ALA A 405 -9.53 -21.77 12.21
C ALA A 405 -9.69 -20.24 12.26
N CYS A 406 -8.71 -19.54 12.82
CA CYS A 406 -8.70 -18.09 12.93
C CYS A 406 -8.58 -17.41 11.55
N THR A 407 -7.57 -17.75 10.75
CA THR A 407 -7.28 -17.06 9.49
C THR A 407 -8.36 -17.27 8.44
N ALA A 408 -8.93 -18.46 8.37
CA ALA A 408 -10.02 -18.76 7.46
C ALA A 408 -11.30 -17.95 7.81
N LEU A 409 -11.65 -17.86 9.09
CA LEU A 409 -12.80 -17.07 9.51
C LEU A 409 -12.51 -15.56 9.43
N GLY A 410 -11.27 -15.13 9.63
CA GLY A 410 -10.81 -13.76 9.39
C GLY A 410 -10.95 -13.32 7.93
N ALA A 411 -10.69 -14.22 6.97
CA ALA A 411 -10.95 -13.97 5.55
C ALA A 411 -12.44 -13.80 5.26
N VAL A 412 -13.30 -14.60 5.89
CA VAL A 412 -14.76 -14.44 5.82
C VAL A 412 -15.19 -13.08 6.41
N ARG A 413 -14.63 -12.70 7.57
CA ARG A 413 -14.87 -11.39 8.18
C ARG A 413 -14.52 -10.24 7.23
N SER A 414 -13.36 -10.31 6.60
CA SER A 414 -12.89 -9.28 5.67
C SER A 414 -13.77 -9.18 4.42
N LYS A 415 -14.25 -10.32 3.90
CA LYS A 415 -15.22 -10.36 2.80
C LYS A 415 -16.55 -9.75 3.22
N LEU A 416 -17.07 -10.08 4.39
CA LEU A 416 -18.30 -9.52 4.93
C LEU A 416 -18.20 -8.00 5.11
N GLY A 417 -17.09 -7.48 5.58
CA GLY A 417 -16.85 -6.03 5.68
C GLY A 417 -17.03 -5.30 4.34
N LYS A 418 -16.57 -5.90 3.25
CA LYS A 418 -16.77 -5.39 1.88
C LYS A 418 -18.19 -5.57 1.39
N ASP A 419 -18.75 -6.77 1.49
CA ASP A 419 -20.08 -7.12 0.98
C ASP A 419 -21.20 -6.30 1.66
N LEU A 420 -21.01 -5.93 2.93
CA LEU A 420 -21.95 -5.13 3.72
C LEU A 420 -21.65 -3.62 3.70
N ASN A 421 -20.66 -3.16 2.91
CA ASN A 421 -20.25 -1.76 2.81
C ASN A 421 -19.91 -1.11 4.17
N LEU A 422 -19.22 -1.86 5.05
CA LEU A 422 -18.82 -1.37 6.38
C LEU A 422 -17.50 -0.59 6.36
N LEU A 423 -16.84 -0.50 5.21
CA LEU A 423 -15.51 0.08 5.03
C LEU A 423 -15.62 1.51 4.52
N ASP A 424 -15.83 2.49 5.40
CA ASP A 424 -15.85 3.89 5.01
C ASP A 424 -14.43 4.32 4.56
N PRO A 425 -14.24 4.71 3.29
CA PRO A 425 -12.93 5.13 2.78
C PRO A 425 -12.42 6.45 3.38
N LYS A 426 -13.29 7.24 4.01
CA LYS A 426 -12.93 8.51 4.67
C LYS A 426 -12.39 8.32 6.08
N VAL A 427 -12.53 7.12 6.65
CA VAL A 427 -12.03 6.78 7.98
C VAL A 427 -10.64 6.18 7.87
N PHE A 428 -9.69 6.78 8.57
CA PHE A 428 -8.31 6.30 8.71
C PHE A 428 -8.11 5.68 10.09
N ALA A 429 -8.34 4.37 10.18
CA ALA A 429 -8.26 3.62 11.44
C ALA A 429 -6.89 2.94 11.55
N PHE A 430 -5.99 3.59 12.27
CA PHE A 430 -4.66 3.08 12.59
C PHE A 430 -4.70 2.14 13.78
N LEU A 431 -3.83 1.12 13.77
CA LEU A 431 -3.66 0.13 14.82
C LEU A 431 -2.22 -0.37 14.84
N TRP A 432 -1.61 -0.44 16.03
CA TRP A 432 -0.36 -1.16 16.23
C TRP A 432 -0.64 -2.63 16.55
N VAL A 433 -0.01 -3.52 15.81
CA VAL A 433 0.14 -4.93 16.19
C VAL A 433 1.55 -5.11 16.71
N ILE A 434 1.67 -5.66 17.91
CA ILE A 434 2.95 -5.77 18.64
C ILE A 434 3.16 -7.21 19.13
N ASP A 435 4.34 -7.47 19.66
CA ASP A 435 4.68 -8.76 20.31
C ASP A 435 4.53 -9.97 19.36
N PHE A 436 5.01 -9.81 18.12
CA PHE A 436 5.07 -10.91 17.16
C PHE A 436 5.95 -12.07 17.65
N PRO A 437 5.70 -13.30 17.23
CA PRO A 437 6.68 -14.37 17.39
C PRO A 437 8.00 -13.99 16.72
N LEU A 438 9.13 -14.31 17.35
CA LEU A 438 10.44 -14.04 16.76
C LEU A 438 10.80 -15.07 15.70
N PHE A 439 10.33 -16.29 15.87
CA PHE A 439 10.56 -17.42 14.98
C PHE A 439 9.25 -18.09 14.59
N GLU A 440 9.20 -18.62 13.38
CA GLU A 440 8.16 -19.53 12.90
C GLU A 440 8.77 -20.88 12.49
N TRP A 441 8.10 -21.98 12.83
CA TRP A 441 8.55 -23.31 12.44
C TRP A 441 8.22 -23.58 10.97
N ASN A 442 9.22 -23.85 10.16
CA ASN A 442 9.09 -24.27 8.78
C ASN A 442 8.94 -25.79 8.70
N GLU A 443 7.71 -26.27 8.44
CA GLU A 443 7.42 -27.71 8.36
C GLU A 443 8.14 -28.39 7.17
N ASP A 444 8.36 -27.66 6.06
CA ASP A 444 8.97 -28.22 4.85
C ASP A 444 10.49 -28.38 5.02
N GLU A 445 11.16 -27.40 5.64
CA GLU A 445 12.61 -27.41 5.85
C GLU A 445 13.02 -27.92 7.24
N GLN A 446 12.06 -28.24 8.12
CA GLN A 446 12.27 -28.75 9.48
C GLN A 446 13.25 -27.89 10.30
N LYS A 447 13.08 -26.56 10.22
CA LYS A 447 13.89 -25.56 10.93
C LYS A 447 13.06 -24.38 11.39
N TRP A 448 13.64 -23.55 12.25
CA TRP A 448 13.10 -22.24 12.60
C TRP A 448 13.51 -21.22 11.55
N ASP A 449 12.53 -20.47 11.03
CA ASP A 449 12.76 -19.27 10.23
C ASP A 449 12.46 -18.02 11.07
N PRO A 450 13.14 -16.88 10.84
CA PRO A 450 12.78 -15.63 11.48
C PRO A 450 11.41 -15.17 10.97
N ALA A 451 10.51 -14.76 11.88
CA ALA A 451 9.16 -14.33 11.49
C ALA A 451 9.17 -13.04 10.66
N HIS A 452 10.11 -12.14 10.90
CA HIS A 452 10.38 -10.94 10.09
C HIS A 452 11.80 -10.99 9.55
N HIS A 453 12.77 -10.49 10.29
CA HIS A 453 14.18 -10.56 9.92
C HIS A 453 15.04 -10.91 11.13
N MET A 454 16.21 -11.48 10.87
CA MET A 454 17.10 -12.06 11.89
C MET A 454 17.85 -11.03 12.75
N PHE A 455 17.63 -9.74 12.55
CA PHE A 455 18.26 -8.65 13.31
C PHE A 455 17.34 -8.05 14.37
N SER A 456 16.11 -8.57 14.53
CA SER A 456 15.16 -8.16 15.55
C SER A 456 15.52 -8.72 16.90
N ALA A 457 15.45 -7.89 17.94
CA ALA A 457 15.72 -8.31 19.29
C ALA A 457 14.58 -9.17 19.87
N PRO A 458 14.89 -10.27 20.56
CA PRO A 458 13.93 -10.91 21.46
C PRO A 458 13.60 -9.97 22.61
N GLN A 459 12.38 -10.06 23.14
CA GLN A 459 12.07 -9.37 24.40
C GLN A 459 12.92 -9.96 25.52
N GLU A 460 13.38 -9.09 26.43
CA GLU A 460 14.36 -9.43 27.47
C GLU A 460 13.98 -10.67 28.30
N ARG A 461 12.69 -10.81 28.61
CA ARG A 461 12.15 -11.96 29.39
C ARG A 461 12.36 -13.33 28.78
N TYR A 462 12.72 -13.42 27.48
CA TYR A 462 12.95 -14.69 26.79
C TYR A 462 14.43 -15.02 26.57
N LEU A 463 15.35 -14.16 27.00
CA LEU A 463 16.79 -14.34 26.75
C LEU A 463 17.34 -15.64 27.36
N ASP A 464 16.84 -16.05 28.53
CA ASP A 464 17.29 -17.26 29.22
C ASP A 464 16.72 -18.56 28.62
N THR A 465 15.61 -18.49 27.86
CA THR A 465 14.91 -19.64 27.28
C THR A 465 14.97 -19.66 25.75
N LEU A 466 15.76 -18.79 25.16
CA LEU A 466 15.79 -18.49 23.73
C LEU A 466 16.00 -19.74 22.85
N GLU A 467 16.96 -20.59 23.21
CA GLU A 467 17.28 -21.82 22.45
C GLU A 467 16.41 -23.01 22.85
N GLN A 468 15.85 -22.99 24.05
CA GLN A 468 15.07 -24.11 24.61
C GLN A 468 13.67 -24.14 24.04
N ASN A 469 13.03 -22.97 23.90
CA ASN A 469 11.66 -22.82 23.45
C ASN A 469 11.53 -21.72 22.36
N PRO A 470 12.18 -21.82 21.18
CA PRO A 470 12.14 -20.77 20.18
C PRO A 470 10.73 -20.38 19.74
N GLY A 471 9.80 -21.33 19.72
CA GLY A 471 8.39 -21.10 19.34
C GLY A 471 7.59 -20.20 20.30
N GLU A 472 8.04 -20.02 21.53
CA GLU A 472 7.40 -19.15 22.52
C GLU A 472 7.99 -17.75 22.56
N VAL A 473 9.14 -17.56 21.91
CA VAL A 473 9.88 -16.28 21.96
C VAL A 473 9.14 -15.21 21.20
N LYS A 474 8.79 -14.14 21.89
CA LYS A 474 8.29 -12.89 21.25
C LYS A 474 9.43 -11.92 20.99
N GLY A 475 9.43 -11.36 19.79
CA GLY A 475 10.33 -10.28 19.43
C GLY A 475 9.83 -8.92 19.89
N ASP A 476 10.72 -7.95 20.01
CA ASP A 476 10.34 -6.56 20.14
C ASP A 476 10.03 -5.97 18.76
N LEU A 477 8.99 -6.54 18.15
CA LEU A 477 8.50 -6.32 16.80
C LEU A 477 7.18 -5.56 16.85
N TYR A 478 6.95 -4.71 15.87
CA TYR A 478 5.72 -3.91 15.75
C TYR A 478 5.42 -3.56 14.29
N ASP A 479 4.16 -3.76 13.91
CA ASP A 479 3.62 -3.36 12.62
C ASP A 479 2.54 -2.30 12.82
N LEU A 480 2.56 -1.28 11.97
CA LEU A 480 1.48 -0.31 11.89
C LEU A 480 0.52 -0.72 10.79
N VAL A 481 -0.73 -0.89 11.18
CA VAL A 481 -1.83 -1.25 10.30
C VAL A 481 -2.73 -0.03 10.07
N LEU A 482 -3.13 0.21 8.83
CA LEU A 482 -4.13 1.21 8.46
C LEU A 482 -5.18 0.54 7.58
N ASN A 483 -6.44 0.53 8.04
CA ASN A 483 -7.58 0.04 7.25
C ASN A 483 -7.39 -1.39 6.70
N GLY A 484 -6.76 -2.27 7.45
CA GLY A 484 -6.52 -3.66 7.03
C GLY A 484 -5.27 -3.87 6.17
N TYR A 485 -4.45 -2.85 6.01
CA TYR A 485 -3.14 -2.92 5.34
C TYR A 485 -2.03 -2.68 6.37
N GLU A 486 -1.03 -3.54 6.39
CA GLU A 486 0.26 -3.26 7.02
C GLU A 486 0.94 -2.13 6.23
N VAL A 487 1.04 -0.96 6.84
CA VAL A 487 1.65 0.23 6.20
C VAL A 487 3.07 0.50 6.66
N ALA A 488 3.50 -0.10 7.77
CA ALA A 488 4.87 -0.01 8.26
C ALA A 488 5.20 -1.22 9.12
N SER A 489 6.45 -1.65 9.10
CA SER A 489 7.00 -2.69 9.97
C SER A 489 8.32 -2.23 10.58
N GLY A 490 8.55 -2.61 11.84
CA GLY A 490 9.74 -2.24 12.57
C GLY A 490 10.07 -3.14 13.75
N SER A 491 11.24 -2.91 14.33
CA SER A 491 11.66 -3.61 15.56
C SER A 491 12.73 -2.83 16.31
N ILE A 492 12.94 -3.19 17.57
CA ILE A 492 14.21 -2.94 18.25
C ILE A 492 15.22 -3.96 17.71
N ARG A 493 16.46 -3.52 17.51
CA ARG A 493 17.49 -4.33 16.84
C ARG A 493 18.42 -5.00 17.85
N ILE A 494 18.97 -6.13 17.43
CA ILE A 494 20.09 -6.73 18.13
C ILE A 494 21.32 -5.86 17.89
N HIS A 495 22.02 -5.49 18.96
CA HIS A 495 23.28 -4.74 18.89
C HIS A 495 24.45 -5.48 19.57
N SER A 496 24.18 -6.65 20.20
CA SER A 496 25.19 -7.53 20.78
C SER A 496 25.63 -8.61 19.77
N PRO A 497 26.94 -8.72 19.47
CA PRO A 497 27.45 -9.80 18.61
C PRO A 497 27.13 -11.20 19.14
N GLU A 498 27.14 -11.37 20.47
CA GLU A 498 26.86 -12.65 21.13
C GLU A 498 25.39 -13.06 20.92
N LEU A 499 24.45 -12.12 21.13
CA LEU A 499 23.04 -12.37 20.92
C LEU A 499 22.75 -12.64 19.43
N GLN A 500 23.38 -11.88 18.52
CA GLN A 500 23.21 -12.10 17.07
C GLN A 500 23.66 -13.52 16.65
N LYS A 501 24.77 -13.99 17.23
CA LYS A 501 25.26 -15.36 16.97
C LYS A 501 24.26 -16.42 17.47
N ARG A 502 23.62 -16.22 18.64
CA ARG A 502 22.58 -17.12 19.16
C ARG A 502 21.40 -17.21 18.17
N ILE A 503 20.93 -16.08 17.67
CA ILE A 503 19.83 -16.03 16.68
C ILE A 503 20.23 -16.78 15.39
N PHE A 504 21.43 -16.54 14.85
CA PHE A 504 21.92 -17.23 13.65
C PHE A 504 21.95 -18.76 13.84
N ASN A 505 22.36 -19.23 15.01
CA ASN A 505 22.39 -20.67 15.31
C ASN A 505 20.96 -21.27 15.33
N ILE A 506 19.97 -20.58 15.92
CA ILE A 506 18.58 -21.05 15.98
C ILE A 506 17.98 -21.19 14.58
N VAL A 507 18.22 -20.21 13.69
CA VAL A 507 17.71 -20.24 12.31
C VAL A 507 18.57 -21.09 11.36
N GLY A 508 19.57 -21.80 11.88
CA GLY A 508 20.35 -22.77 11.12
C GLY A 508 21.44 -22.20 10.21
N PHE A 509 21.85 -20.93 10.41
CA PHE A 509 23.02 -20.41 9.73
C PHE A 509 24.29 -21.01 10.34
N ASN A 510 25.11 -21.64 9.50
CA ASN A 510 26.46 -22.00 9.94
C ASN A 510 27.35 -20.74 10.07
N PRO A 511 28.37 -20.75 10.94
CA PRO A 511 29.20 -19.57 11.18
C PRO A 511 29.87 -19.00 9.93
N ALA A 512 30.27 -19.84 8.96
CA ALA A 512 30.93 -19.40 7.73
C ALA A 512 29.95 -18.67 6.79
N ASP A 513 28.71 -19.13 6.69
CA ASP A 513 27.68 -18.48 5.89
C ASP A 513 27.24 -17.17 6.53
N ALA A 514 27.07 -17.14 7.86
CA ALA A 514 26.76 -15.93 8.60
C ALA A 514 27.84 -14.85 8.41
N GLU A 515 29.12 -15.24 8.55
CA GLU A 515 30.27 -14.35 8.32
C GLU A 515 30.31 -13.88 6.86
N LYS A 516 30.11 -14.80 5.90
CA LYS A 516 30.10 -14.43 4.47
C LYS A 516 29.00 -13.46 4.13
N LYS A 517 27.80 -13.56 4.70
CA LYS A 517 26.63 -12.73 4.36
C LYS A 517 26.56 -11.44 5.18
N PHE A 518 26.78 -11.53 6.49
CA PHE A 518 26.54 -10.47 7.47
C PHE A 518 27.79 -10.05 8.25
N GLY A 519 28.97 -10.61 7.95
CA GLY A 519 30.21 -10.39 8.70
C GLY A 519 30.55 -8.92 8.88
N PHE A 520 30.30 -8.07 7.87
CA PHE A 520 30.57 -6.64 7.96
C PHE A 520 29.68 -5.92 9.01
N LEU A 521 28.44 -6.37 9.24
CA LEU A 521 27.57 -5.82 10.27
C LEU A 521 27.96 -6.34 11.66
N THR A 522 28.15 -7.66 11.79
CA THR A 522 28.56 -8.28 13.07
C THR A 522 29.95 -7.81 13.52
N GLU A 523 30.85 -7.52 12.57
CA GLU A 523 32.14 -6.89 12.85
C GLU A 523 31.95 -5.46 13.39
N ALA A 524 31.07 -4.66 12.75
CA ALA A 524 30.77 -3.31 13.23
C ALA A 524 30.23 -3.29 14.67
N PHE A 525 29.43 -4.28 15.06
CA PHE A 525 28.88 -4.37 16.42
C PHE A 525 29.95 -4.55 17.50
N LYS A 526 31.12 -5.09 17.16
CA LYS A 526 32.25 -5.22 18.11
C LYS A 526 32.84 -3.87 18.56
N TYR A 527 32.53 -2.79 17.86
CA TYR A 527 33.06 -1.46 18.12
C TYR A 527 32.07 -0.56 18.88
N GLY A 528 31.19 -1.15 19.70
CA GLY A 528 30.30 -0.40 20.59
C GLY A 528 29.03 0.07 19.91
N ALA A 529 28.29 -0.85 19.28
CA ALA A 529 26.98 -0.56 18.72
C ALA A 529 26.00 -0.08 19.80
N PRO A 530 25.32 1.06 19.61
CA PRO A 530 24.30 1.52 20.56
C PRO A 530 23.04 0.62 20.47
N PRO A 531 22.23 0.53 21.54
CA PRO A 531 20.85 0.08 21.39
C PRO A 531 20.14 0.95 20.35
N HIS A 532 19.45 0.34 19.39
CA HIS A 532 18.78 1.08 18.32
C HIS A 532 17.52 0.37 17.84
N GLY A 533 16.66 1.11 17.17
CA GLY A 533 15.41 0.61 16.62
C GLY A 533 14.91 1.51 15.50
N GLY A 534 14.01 0.99 14.70
CA GLY A 534 13.49 1.75 13.58
C GLY A 534 12.28 1.11 12.93
N ILE A 535 11.77 1.80 11.93
CA ILE A 535 10.55 1.42 11.21
C ILE A 535 10.66 1.84 9.74
N ALA A 536 9.95 1.14 8.86
CA ALA A 536 9.96 1.42 7.43
C ALA A 536 8.53 1.51 6.86
N PRO A 537 7.86 2.69 6.96
CA PRO A 537 6.58 2.91 6.30
C PRO A 537 6.67 2.82 4.76
N GLY A 538 5.75 2.05 4.16
CA GLY A 538 5.61 1.93 2.71
C GLY A 538 4.91 3.16 2.11
N LEU A 539 5.67 4.08 1.51
CA LEU A 539 5.15 5.33 0.95
C LEU A 539 4.04 5.10 -0.06
N ASP A 540 4.20 4.13 -0.96
CA ASP A 540 3.23 3.84 -2.02
C ASP A 540 1.87 3.42 -1.44
N ARG A 541 1.89 2.54 -0.42
CA ARG A 541 0.68 2.04 0.23
C ARG A 541 -0.02 3.13 1.05
N ILE A 542 0.75 3.99 1.73
CA ILE A 542 0.21 5.14 2.47
C ILE A 542 -0.49 6.12 1.53
N VAL A 543 0.17 6.51 0.43
CA VAL A 543 -0.42 7.45 -0.54
C VAL A 543 -1.63 6.83 -1.24
N MET A 544 -1.61 5.52 -1.56
CA MET A 544 -2.76 4.78 -2.09
C MET A 544 -3.99 4.92 -1.17
N LEU A 545 -3.81 4.67 0.13
CA LEU A 545 -4.90 4.76 1.10
C LEU A 545 -5.38 6.20 1.29
N MET A 546 -4.48 7.18 1.31
CA MET A 546 -4.82 8.60 1.39
C MET A 546 -5.59 9.10 0.15
N ALA A 547 -5.30 8.53 -1.03
CA ALA A 547 -6.00 8.82 -2.27
C ALA A 547 -7.34 8.07 -2.41
N GLY A 548 -7.65 7.14 -1.50
CA GLY A 548 -8.86 6.28 -1.57
C GLY A 548 -8.77 5.20 -2.63
N GLU A 549 -7.57 4.86 -3.08
CA GLU A 549 -7.31 3.86 -4.13
C GLU A 549 -7.12 2.46 -3.55
N THR A 550 -7.28 1.46 -4.41
CA THR A 550 -7.12 0.03 -4.05
C THR A 550 -5.87 -0.61 -4.65
N SER A 551 -5.12 0.14 -5.46
CA SER A 551 -3.89 -0.30 -6.09
C SER A 551 -2.80 0.77 -6.02
N ILE A 552 -1.59 0.36 -5.61
CA ILE A 552 -0.42 1.27 -5.58
C ILE A 552 0.00 1.74 -6.98
N LYS A 553 -0.44 1.06 -8.05
CA LYS A 553 -0.19 1.47 -9.44
C LYS A 553 -0.81 2.83 -9.77
N GLU A 554 -1.86 3.23 -9.08
CA GLU A 554 -2.51 4.53 -9.28
C GLU A 554 -1.70 5.71 -8.66
N VAL A 555 -0.78 5.43 -7.74
CA VAL A 555 0.04 6.44 -7.07
C VAL A 555 1.54 6.36 -7.41
N ILE A 556 1.90 5.49 -8.35
CA ILE A 556 3.25 5.35 -8.92
C ILE A 556 3.23 5.86 -10.37
N ALA A 557 4.17 6.73 -10.75
CA ALA A 557 4.18 7.32 -12.07
C ALA A 557 4.28 6.27 -13.19
N PHE A 558 5.23 5.32 -13.07
CA PHE A 558 5.51 4.28 -14.06
C PHE A 558 5.59 2.91 -13.36
N PRO A 559 4.44 2.33 -12.96
CA PRO A 559 4.41 1.01 -12.34
C PRO A 559 4.52 -0.09 -13.40
N LYS A 560 4.86 -1.31 -12.96
CA LYS A 560 4.76 -2.52 -13.77
C LYS A 560 3.38 -3.15 -13.63
N ASN A 561 2.98 -3.95 -14.63
CA ASN A 561 1.74 -4.73 -14.56
C ASN A 561 1.87 -5.93 -13.59
N THR A 562 0.85 -6.78 -13.52
CA THR A 562 0.82 -7.97 -12.63
C THR A 562 1.85 -9.04 -12.99
N PHE A 563 2.45 -8.97 -14.18
CA PHE A 563 3.53 -9.86 -14.62
C PHE A 563 4.93 -9.24 -14.44
N ALA A 564 5.04 -8.14 -13.68
CA ALA A 564 6.26 -7.38 -13.49
C ALA A 564 6.87 -6.82 -14.80
N VAL A 565 6.04 -6.59 -15.82
CA VAL A 565 6.43 -6.02 -17.12
C VAL A 565 5.98 -4.56 -17.18
N SER A 566 6.80 -3.71 -17.80
CA SER A 566 6.42 -2.33 -18.16
C SER A 566 5.94 -2.28 -19.62
N PRO A 567 4.62 -2.14 -19.87
CA PRO A 567 4.13 -2.13 -21.25
C PRO A 567 4.56 -0.89 -22.07
N MET A 568 5.04 0.17 -21.41
CA MET A 568 5.44 1.42 -22.07
C MET A 568 6.82 1.32 -22.73
N ASP A 569 7.80 0.74 -22.03
CA ASP A 569 9.20 0.60 -22.48
C ASP A 569 9.60 -0.85 -22.73
N GLU A 570 8.63 -1.78 -22.62
CA GLU A 570 8.78 -3.21 -22.89
C GLU A 570 9.83 -3.90 -22.02
N SER A 571 10.16 -3.33 -20.85
CA SER A 571 11.07 -3.98 -19.90
C SER A 571 10.36 -5.07 -19.07
N PRO A 572 11.02 -6.24 -18.80
CA PRO A 572 12.38 -6.61 -19.20
C PRO A 572 12.48 -6.93 -20.70
N SER A 573 13.60 -6.58 -21.31
CA SER A 573 13.88 -6.79 -22.73
C SER A 573 15.15 -7.63 -22.93
N GLU A 574 15.32 -8.16 -24.10
CA GLU A 574 16.53 -8.87 -24.52
C GLU A 574 17.73 -7.91 -24.54
N VAL A 575 18.90 -8.46 -24.28
CA VAL A 575 20.19 -7.76 -24.41
C VAL A 575 21.02 -8.48 -25.48
N ASP A 576 21.89 -7.74 -26.16
CA ASP A 576 22.70 -8.31 -27.20
C ASP A 576 23.82 -9.24 -26.67
N GLU A 577 24.25 -10.20 -27.49
CA GLU A 577 25.30 -11.19 -27.12
C GLU A 577 26.63 -10.53 -26.73
N LYS A 578 26.93 -9.38 -27.31
CA LYS A 578 28.17 -8.65 -26.99
C LYS A 578 28.13 -8.13 -25.56
N GLN A 579 27.00 -7.59 -25.12
CA GLN A 579 26.80 -7.16 -23.73
C GLN A 579 26.88 -8.34 -22.76
N LEU A 580 26.29 -9.48 -23.10
CA LEU A 580 26.38 -10.70 -22.29
C LEU A 580 27.85 -11.18 -22.19
N ALA A 581 28.57 -11.20 -23.31
CA ALA A 581 29.99 -11.59 -23.34
C ALA A 581 30.85 -10.65 -22.49
N GLU A 582 30.64 -9.33 -22.56
CA GLU A 582 31.33 -8.34 -21.70
C GLU A 582 31.05 -8.53 -20.20
N LEU A 583 29.90 -9.10 -19.85
CA LEU A 583 29.51 -9.44 -18.48
C LEU A 583 29.94 -10.87 -18.08
N HIS A 584 30.58 -11.61 -18.97
CA HIS A 584 30.96 -13.02 -18.79
C HIS A 584 29.75 -13.93 -18.50
N LEU A 585 28.59 -13.65 -19.15
CA LEU A 585 27.34 -14.39 -19.00
C LEU A 585 26.96 -15.12 -20.29
N SER A 586 26.21 -16.20 -20.15
CA SER A 586 25.52 -16.88 -21.24
C SER A 586 24.11 -17.27 -20.79
N ILE A 587 23.13 -17.14 -21.68
CA ILE A 587 21.76 -17.63 -21.44
C ILE A 587 21.78 -19.14 -21.72
N ARG A 588 21.22 -19.93 -20.80
CA ARG A 588 20.92 -21.35 -21.03
C ARG A 588 19.48 -21.46 -21.48
N GLU A 589 19.24 -22.18 -22.57
CA GLU A 589 17.89 -22.55 -23.03
C GLU A 589 17.24 -23.56 -22.09
#